data_c30582195e4a5ac0723d92072a1b2449
#
_entry.id   c30582195e4a5ac0723d92072a1b2449
#
_cell.length_a   1.000
_cell.length_b   1.000
_cell.length_c   1.000
_cell.angle_alpha   90.00
_cell.angle_beta   90.00
_cell.angle_gamma   90.00
#
_symmetry.space_group_name_H-M   'P 1'
#
loop_
_entity.id
_entity.type
_entity.pdbx_description
1 polymer ?
#
loop_
_entity_poly.entity_id
_entity_poly.type
_entity_poly.pdbx_seq_one_letter_code
_entity_poly.pdbx_strand_id
1 'polypeptide(L)'
;MKFTALTLAVAMCAGSVFVSAQGRGGAPLPPATDTVAPDIPGVVKGGTKVQLLKEALDGTEGPIALPDGSVIFSEINANRLIKIDSSGTFSTFLENTGGTTGLQFDRQGRLYAAVVPWGSTKFSIIYPEAAKKVVIDNYEGKAFGRPNDLVILRNGGMYFTDSANAQPRPAEPLPLPAAFYYLPPGATQPKQLLTDVGFPNGVILSRDEKVLYLNNSAGEYLIAFDVQPDGTLTNRRNFAKYEGVKPNAAGVPQSGADGLTIDGQGRVYVAASNGVQVFSPQGQHLGTIPTPRPPQNLAFAGKDKKTLYIVGRGVVSKVEMLAEGFKDRPK
;
A
#
# COMPACT_ATOMS: atom_id res chain seq x y z
N MET A 1 27.72 -64.82 -26.12
CA MET A 1 27.47 -63.38 -26.39
C MET A 1 26.90 -62.76 -25.13
N LYS A 2 27.69 -62.00 -24.39
CA LYS A 2 27.27 -61.32 -23.17
C LYS A 2 26.99 -59.83 -23.53
N PHE A 3 25.76 -59.38 -23.40
CA PHE A 3 25.40 -57.98 -23.52
C PHE A 3 25.55 -57.28 -22.18
N THR A 4 26.47 -56.31 -22.10
CA THR A 4 26.68 -55.44 -20.95
C THR A 4 25.75 -54.22 -21.14
N ALA A 5 24.81 -54.03 -20.23
CA ALA A 5 23.98 -52.82 -20.18
C ALA A 5 24.74 -51.66 -19.50
N LEU A 6 24.91 -50.57 -20.22
CA LEU A 6 25.50 -49.33 -19.73
C LEU A 6 24.41 -48.45 -19.17
N THR A 7 24.37 -48.28 -17.86
CA THR A 7 23.41 -47.40 -17.15
C THR A 7 23.96 -45.99 -17.16
N LEU A 8 23.32 -45.07 -17.91
CA LEU A 8 23.65 -43.66 -17.93
C LEU A 8 22.91 -42.95 -16.79
N ALA A 9 23.62 -42.55 -15.77
CA ALA A 9 23.08 -41.71 -14.69
C ALA A 9 23.03 -40.27 -15.15
N VAL A 10 21.81 -39.74 -15.36
CA VAL A 10 21.57 -38.31 -15.61
C VAL A 10 21.46 -37.62 -14.27
N ALA A 11 22.47 -36.87 -13.91
CA ALA A 11 22.45 -35.97 -12.77
C ALA A 11 21.55 -34.75 -13.13
N MET A 12 20.34 -34.69 -12.58
CA MET A 12 19.53 -33.48 -12.60
C MET A 12 20.10 -32.47 -11.62
N CYS A 13 20.86 -31.49 -12.12
CA CYS A 13 21.13 -30.27 -11.38
C CYS A 13 19.84 -29.48 -11.29
N ALA A 14 19.18 -29.50 -10.14
CA ALA A 14 18.11 -28.57 -9.82
C ALA A 14 18.71 -27.17 -9.63
N GLY A 15 18.84 -26.43 -10.71
CA GLY A 15 19.15 -25.01 -10.67
C GLY A 15 17.90 -24.28 -10.15
N SER A 16 17.98 -23.79 -8.91
CA SER A 16 17.01 -22.85 -8.35
C SER A 16 17.04 -21.58 -9.18
N VAL A 17 16.08 -21.41 -10.06
CA VAL A 17 15.86 -20.16 -10.79
C VAL A 17 15.31 -19.15 -9.76
N PHE A 18 16.19 -18.30 -9.25
CA PHE A 18 15.76 -17.09 -8.54
C PHE A 18 15.02 -16.19 -9.56
N VAL A 19 13.71 -16.24 -9.55
CA VAL A 19 12.88 -15.23 -10.23
C VAL A 19 12.94 -13.97 -9.38
N SER A 20 13.91 -13.10 -9.70
CA SER A 20 13.94 -11.75 -9.12
C SER A 20 12.66 -11.02 -9.52
N ALA A 21 12.12 -10.20 -8.60
CA ALA A 21 10.97 -9.33 -8.81
C ALA A 21 11.30 -8.24 -9.85
N GLN A 22 11.41 -8.66 -11.12
CA GLN A 22 11.58 -7.78 -12.27
C GLN A 22 10.19 -7.46 -12.83
N GLY A 23 9.81 -6.19 -12.76
CA GLY A 23 8.72 -5.69 -13.57
C GLY A 23 8.99 -6.03 -15.03
N ARG A 24 8.06 -6.74 -15.64
CA ARG A 24 7.89 -7.05 -17.07
C ARG A 24 9.07 -6.62 -17.97
N GLY A 25 10.08 -7.48 -18.19
CA GLY A 25 10.95 -7.47 -19.37
C GLY A 25 11.85 -6.24 -19.62
N GLY A 26 12.10 -5.39 -18.63
CA GLY A 26 13.04 -4.26 -18.73
C GLY A 26 14.44 -4.63 -18.24
N ALA A 27 15.46 -3.87 -18.69
CA ALA A 27 16.81 -3.95 -18.14
C ALA A 27 16.80 -3.75 -16.62
N PRO A 28 17.73 -4.36 -15.86
CA PRO A 28 17.82 -4.15 -14.41
C PRO A 28 17.87 -2.65 -14.10
N LEU A 29 17.05 -2.21 -13.15
CA LEU A 29 17.10 -0.82 -12.70
C LEU A 29 18.48 -0.53 -12.09
N PRO A 30 19.07 0.65 -12.32
CA PRO A 30 20.32 1.04 -11.67
C PRO A 30 20.16 0.97 -10.14
N PRO A 31 21.21 0.77 -9.34
CA PRO A 31 21.13 0.79 -7.88
C PRO A 31 20.36 2.01 -7.36
N ALA A 32 19.53 1.82 -6.36
CA ALA A 32 18.85 2.94 -5.71
C ALA A 32 19.86 3.74 -4.88
N THR A 33 19.67 5.05 -4.82
CA THR A 33 20.54 5.95 -4.04
C THR A 33 19.71 6.90 -3.19
N ASP A 34 20.31 7.38 -2.10
CA ASP A 34 19.72 8.44 -1.30
C ASP A 34 19.31 9.64 -2.16
N THR A 35 18.23 10.29 -1.77
CA THR A 35 17.81 11.58 -2.35
C THR A 35 17.78 12.66 -1.27
N VAL A 36 17.43 13.87 -1.62
CA VAL A 36 17.41 15.01 -0.71
C VAL A 36 16.07 15.72 -0.82
N ALA A 37 15.43 15.97 0.31
CA ALA A 37 14.16 16.69 0.38
C ALA A 37 14.35 18.19 0.09
N PRO A 38 13.44 18.84 -0.66
CA PRO A 38 13.36 20.29 -0.73
C PRO A 38 12.90 20.86 0.62
N ASP A 39 13.03 22.18 0.80
CA ASP A 39 12.40 22.83 1.93
C ASP A 39 10.89 22.93 1.71
N ILE A 40 10.11 22.28 2.56
CA ILE A 40 8.64 22.37 2.58
C ILE A 40 8.27 22.87 3.99
N PRO A 41 7.90 24.13 4.15
CA PRO A 41 7.70 24.76 5.45
C PRO A 41 6.75 23.98 6.37
N GLY A 42 7.21 23.67 7.59
CA GLY A 42 6.46 22.88 8.57
C GLY A 42 6.26 21.40 8.24
N VAL A 43 6.85 20.91 7.15
CA VAL A 43 6.77 19.52 6.68
C VAL A 43 8.13 18.84 6.77
N VAL A 44 9.12 19.32 6.05
CA VAL A 44 10.49 18.80 6.02
C VAL A 44 11.47 19.94 5.77
N LYS A 45 12.61 19.92 6.45
CA LYS A 45 13.68 20.90 6.25
C LYS A 45 14.42 20.59 4.95
N GLY A 46 14.70 21.63 4.16
CA GLY A 46 15.53 21.51 2.95
C GLY A 46 16.90 20.94 3.26
N GLY A 47 17.39 20.06 2.38
CA GLY A 47 18.64 19.34 2.59
C GLY A 47 18.54 18.08 3.45
N THR A 48 17.36 17.77 4.02
CA THR A 48 17.15 16.51 4.75
C THR A 48 17.29 15.32 3.80
N LYS A 49 18.13 14.36 4.20
CA LYS A 49 18.35 13.15 3.43
C LYS A 49 17.11 12.24 3.48
N VAL A 50 16.67 11.78 2.30
CA VAL A 50 15.76 10.63 2.17
C VAL A 50 16.66 9.40 2.07
N GLN A 51 16.87 8.77 3.21
CA GLN A 51 17.85 7.69 3.35
C GLN A 51 17.32 6.37 2.80
N LEU A 52 18.03 5.77 1.86
CA LEU A 52 17.81 4.38 1.47
C LEU A 52 18.23 3.47 2.64
N LEU A 53 17.33 2.62 3.12
CA LEU A 53 17.61 1.67 4.19
C LEU A 53 17.93 0.28 3.64
N LYS A 54 17.18 -0.16 2.62
CA LYS A 54 17.36 -1.47 2.00
C LYS A 54 16.75 -1.51 0.61
N GLU A 55 17.36 -2.26 -0.29
CA GLU A 55 16.86 -2.60 -1.61
C GLU A 55 16.86 -4.11 -1.85
N ALA A 56 16.41 -4.55 -3.01
CA ALA A 56 16.26 -5.96 -3.39
C ALA A 56 15.29 -6.76 -2.51
N LEU A 57 14.28 -6.08 -1.96
CA LEU A 57 13.14 -6.72 -1.30
C LEU A 57 12.12 -7.19 -2.35
N ASP A 58 11.37 -8.25 -2.04
CA ASP A 58 10.46 -8.87 -3.01
C ASP A 58 9.02 -8.32 -2.91
N GLY A 59 8.84 -7.10 -3.43
CA GLY A 59 7.56 -6.40 -3.45
C GLY A 59 7.20 -5.76 -2.10
N THR A 60 7.45 -4.46 -1.96
CA THR A 60 7.27 -3.73 -0.69
C THR A 60 6.00 -2.91 -0.69
N GLU A 61 5.13 -3.11 0.31
CA GLU A 61 3.82 -2.46 0.46
C GLU A 61 3.39 -2.30 1.91
N GLY A 62 2.31 -1.55 2.15
CA GLY A 62 1.55 -1.47 3.39
C GLY A 62 2.35 -1.16 4.63
N PRO A 63 3.20 -0.13 4.68
CA PRO A 63 3.91 0.23 5.89
C PRO A 63 2.93 0.72 6.96
N ILE A 64 3.16 0.29 8.20
CA ILE A 64 2.33 0.71 9.33
C ILE A 64 3.16 0.73 10.62
N ALA A 65 2.95 1.74 11.45
CA ALA A 65 3.66 1.90 12.72
C ALA A 65 3.11 0.97 13.80
N LEU A 66 4.02 0.47 14.64
CA LEU A 66 3.69 -0.23 15.87
C LEU A 66 3.72 0.74 17.08
N PRO A 67 3.06 0.38 18.20
CA PRO A 67 3.03 1.22 19.39
C PRO A 67 4.42 1.51 20.00
N ASP A 68 5.40 0.63 19.77
CA ASP A 68 6.79 0.80 20.22
C ASP A 68 7.60 1.78 19.36
N GLY A 69 6.98 2.36 18.32
CA GLY A 69 7.62 3.28 17.36
C GLY A 69 8.33 2.58 16.21
N SER A 70 8.40 1.26 16.18
CA SER A 70 8.88 0.51 15.02
C SER A 70 7.87 0.58 13.87
N VAL A 71 8.28 0.19 12.68
CA VAL A 71 7.42 0.07 11.50
C VAL A 71 7.45 -1.37 10.99
N ILE A 72 6.30 -1.86 10.55
CA ILE A 72 6.22 -3.10 9.78
C ILE A 72 5.72 -2.78 8.37
N PHE A 73 6.08 -3.62 7.40
CA PHE A 73 5.60 -3.52 6.02
C PHE A 73 5.56 -4.90 5.37
N SER A 74 4.76 -5.03 4.32
CA SER A 74 4.63 -6.26 3.55
C SER A 74 5.82 -6.44 2.60
N GLU A 75 6.38 -7.66 2.56
CA GLU A 75 7.20 -8.17 1.48
C GLU A 75 6.34 -9.20 0.74
N ILE A 76 5.59 -8.73 -0.26
CA ILE A 76 4.42 -9.41 -0.84
C ILE A 76 4.74 -10.81 -1.36
N ASN A 77 5.73 -10.89 -2.26
CA ASN A 77 6.05 -12.15 -2.94
C ASN A 77 6.84 -13.10 -2.02
N ALA A 78 7.57 -12.54 -1.05
CA ALA A 78 8.20 -13.32 0.02
C ALA A 78 7.20 -13.80 1.10
N ASN A 79 5.93 -13.40 0.99
CA ASN A 79 4.84 -13.87 1.85
C ASN A 79 5.05 -13.60 3.34
N ARG A 80 5.60 -12.43 3.70
CA ARG A 80 5.90 -12.06 5.08
C ARG A 80 5.76 -10.57 5.35
N LEU A 81 5.70 -10.20 6.64
CA LEU A 81 5.88 -8.84 7.11
C LEU A 81 7.28 -8.67 7.71
N ILE A 82 7.94 -7.60 7.32
CA ILE A 82 9.24 -7.19 7.87
C ILE A 82 9.01 -6.10 8.90
N LYS A 83 9.76 -6.15 10.00
CA LYS A 83 9.84 -5.11 11.02
C LYS A 83 11.18 -4.38 10.93
N ILE A 84 11.14 -3.06 11.06
CA ILE A 84 12.31 -2.20 11.32
C ILE A 84 12.10 -1.62 12.71
N ASP A 85 12.97 -1.93 13.64
CA ASP A 85 12.90 -1.42 15.00
C ASP A 85 13.49 0.00 15.14
N SER A 86 13.46 0.55 16.33
CA SER A 86 13.99 1.88 16.63
C SER A 86 15.51 2.01 16.44
N SER A 87 16.24 0.89 16.40
CA SER A 87 17.68 0.86 16.08
C SER A 87 17.97 0.80 14.57
N GLY A 88 16.93 0.59 13.75
CA GLY A 88 17.04 0.34 12.31
C GLY A 88 17.30 -1.12 11.95
N THR A 89 17.19 -2.04 12.91
CA THR A 89 17.39 -3.48 12.68
C THR A 89 16.18 -4.09 11.97
N PHE A 90 16.44 -4.85 10.91
CA PHE A 90 15.44 -5.59 10.15
C PHE A 90 15.24 -6.99 10.74
N SER A 91 14.00 -7.38 10.93
CA SER A 91 13.60 -8.72 11.34
C SER A 91 12.27 -9.12 10.70
N THR A 92 11.97 -10.41 10.64
CA THR A 92 10.63 -10.85 10.24
C THR A 92 9.66 -10.66 11.42
N PHE A 93 8.55 -9.98 11.16
CA PHE A 93 7.47 -9.79 12.13
C PHE A 93 6.44 -10.93 12.05
N LEU A 94 6.06 -11.33 10.84
CA LEU A 94 5.05 -12.36 10.60
C LEU A 94 5.36 -13.10 9.30
N GLU A 95 5.34 -14.42 9.34
CA GLU A 95 5.44 -15.29 8.17
C GLU A 95 4.06 -15.74 7.68
N ASN A 96 3.99 -16.24 6.45
CA ASN A 96 2.79 -16.84 5.85
C ASN A 96 1.58 -15.92 5.86
N THR A 97 1.78 -14.67 5.45
CA THR A 97 0.76 -13.62 5.41
C THR A 97 -0.26 -13.79 4.29
N GLY A 98 0.03 -14.64 3.31
CA GLY A 98 -0.78 -14.85 2.11
C GLY A 98 -0.47 -13.86 0.98
N GLY A 99 0.59 -13.05 1.08
CA GLY A 99 0.91 -12.00 0.10
C GLY A 99 -0.01 -10.79 0.26
N THR A 100 0.37 -9.87 1.15
CA THR A 100 -0.47 -8.73 1.54
C THR A 100 0.03 -7.42 0.93
N THR A 101 -0.89 -6.47 0.70
CA THR A 101 -0.61 -5.08 0.33
C THR A 101 -0.99 -4.14 1.48
N GLY A 102 -2.14 -3.49 1.45
CA GLY A 102 -2.58 -2.59 2.50
C GLY A 102 -2.73 -3.25 3.86
N LEU A 103 -2.27 -2.57 4.90
CA LEU A 103 -2.31 -3.00 6.29
C LEU A 103 -2.98 -1.94 7.16
N GLN A 104 -3.81 -2.35 8.13
CA GLN A 104 -4.43 -1.45 9.09
C GLN A 104 -4.67 -2.14 10.43
N PHE A 105 -4.24 -1.52 11.53
CA PHE A 105 -4.68 -1.94 12.87
C PHE A 105 -6.05 -1.34 13.20
N ASP A 106 -6.88 -2.15 13.85
CA ASP A 106 -8.04 -1.62 14.55
C ASP A 106 -7.68 -1.21 15.99
N ARG A 107 -8.68 -0.69 16.71
CA ARG A 107 -8.49 -0.24 18.10
C ARG A 107 -8.23 -1.37 19.10
N GLN A 108 -8.52 -2.61 18.74
CA GLN A 108 -8.24 -3.80 19.53
C GLN A 108 -6.84 -4.37 19.25
N GLY A 109 -6.05 -3.71 18.40
CA GLY A 109 -4.71 -4.17 18.02
C GLY A 109 -4.72 -5.36 17.05
N ARG A 110 -5.84 -5.61 16.35
CA ARG A 110 -5.93 -6.62 15.31
C ARG A 110 -5.46 -6.04 13.99
N LEU A 111 -4.54 -6.73 13.32
CA LEU A 111 -3.99 -6.32 12.03
C LEU A 111 -4.84 -6.88 10.89
N TYR A 112 -5.50 -5.99 10.18
CA TYR A 112 -6.21 -6.28 8.94
C TYR A 112 -5.27 -6.12 7.76
N ALA A 113 -5.44 -6.95 6.74
CA ALA A 113 -4.62 -6.95 5.53
C ALA A 113 -5.45 -7.23 4.28
N ALA A 114 -5.08 -6.59 3.18
CA ALA A 114 -5.53 -6.93 1.83
C ALA A 114 -4.63 -8.05 1.29
N VAL A 115 -5.20 -9.21 0.98
CA VAL A 115 -4.50 -10.38 0.43
C VAL A 115 -4.73 -10.43 -1.08
N VAL A 116 -3.66 -10.42 -1.87
CA VAL A 116 -3.75 -10.11 -3.31
C VAL A 116 -3.57 -11.27 -4.28
N PRO A 117 -2.91 -12.40 -3.97
CA PRO A 117 -2.75 -13.46 -4.95
C PRO A 117 -4.09 -14.02 -5.42
N TRP A 118 -4.25 -14.14 -6.73
CA TRP A 118 -5.45 -14.72 -7.32
C TRP A 118 -5.74 -16.12 -6.77
N GLY A 119 -7.02 -16.41 -6.53
CA GLY A 119 -7.47 -17.64 -5.86
C GLY A 119 -7.48 -17.57 -4.34
N SER A 120 -6.91 -16.48 -3.76
CA SER A 120 -6.93 -16.20 -2.32
C SER A 120 -7.23 -14.73 -1.99
N THR A 121 -7.71 -13.96 -2.97
CA THR A 121 -8.04 -12.53 -2.81
C THR A 121 -9.09 -12.32 -1.72
N LYS A 122 -8.78 -11.50 -0.72
CA LYS A 122 -9.65 -11.25 0.44
C LYS A 122 -9.11 -10.14 1.31
N PHE A 123 -9.91 -9.69 2.26
CA PHE A 123 -9.45 -8.96 3.44
C PHE A 123 -9.51 -9.87 4.66
N SER A 124 -8.45 -9.91 5.45
CA SER A 124 -8.33 -10.82 6.59
C SER A 124 -7.73 -10.11 7.79
N ILE A 125 -8.07 -10.55 8.99
CA ILE A 125 -7.27 -10.30 10.19
C ILE A 125 -6.15 -11.35 10.20
N ILE A 126 -4.90 -10.89 10.21
CA ILE A 126 -3.70 -11.75 10.14
C ILE A 126 -2.89 -11.77 11.44
N TYR A 127 -3.18 -10.89 12.39
CA TYR A 127 -2.51 -10.80 13.68
C TYR A 127 -3.47 -10.21 14.75
N PRO A 128 -3.37 -10.61 16.05
CA PRO A 128 -2.59 -11.75 16.55
C PRO A 128 -3.19 -13.10 16.10
N GLU A 129 -2.45 -14.20 16.32
CA GLU A 129 -2.84 -15.55 15.88
C GLU A 129 -4.26 -15.91 16.29
N ALA A 130 -4.62 -15.66 17.58
CA ALA A 130 -5.95 -15.95 18.13
C ALA A 130 -7.10 -15.16 17.47
N ALA A 131 -6.81 -14.09 16.73
CA ALA A 131 -7.81 -13.27 16.06
C ALA A 131 -7.89 -13.52 14.53
N LYS A 132 -7.02 -14.38 13.99
CA LYS A 132 -6.96 -14.67 12.55
C LYS A 132 -8.30 -15.14 12.01
N LYS A 133 -8.80 -14.47 10.99
CA LYS A 133 -10.01 -14.85 10.25
C LYS A 133 -10.11 -14.11 8.92
N VAL A 134 -10.85 -14.70 7.99
CA VAL A 134 -11.32 -13.98 6.79
C VAL A 134 -12.37 -12.97 7.24
N VAL A 135 -12.23 -11.72 6.81
CA VAL A 135 -13.21 -10.65 7.05
C VAL A 135 -14.22 -10.62 5.91
N ILE A 136 -13.72 -10.60 4.68
CA ILE A 136 -14.50 -10.63 3.44
C ILE A 136 -13.64 -11.13 2.28
N ASP A 137 -14.19 -12.01 1.43
CA ASP A 137 -13.50 -12.61 0.27
C ASP A 137 -14.27 -12.49 -1.04
N ASN A 138 -15.50 -11.96 -0.99
CA ASN A 138 -16.35 -11.83 -2.16
C ASN A 138 -17.33 -10.66 -2.04
N TYR A 139 -17.88 -10.24 -3.17
CA TYR A 139 -19.06 -9.39 -3.26
C TYR A 139 -20.09 -10.08 -4.17
N GLU A 140 -21.29 -10.32 -3.67
CA GLU A 140 -22.37 -11.04 -4.39
C GLU A 140 -21.92 -12.39 -4.99
N GLY A 141 -21.10 -13.13 -4.23
CA GLY A 141 -20.60 -14.45 -4.61
C GLY A 141 -19.44 -14.42 -5.64
N LYS A 142 -18.96 -13.24 -6.05
CA LYS A 142 -17.81 -13.11 -6.97
C LYS A 142 -16.57 -12.66 -6.20
N ALA A 143 -15.44 -13.29 -6.49
CA ALA A 143 -14.16 -12.94 -5.88
C ALA A 143 -13.70 -11.54 -6.29
N PHE A 144 -13.01 -10.85 -5.37
CA PHE A 144 -12.34 -9.59 -5.66
C PHE A 144 -11.23 -9.79 -6.70
N GLY A 145 -11.01 -8.76 -7.54
CA GLY A 145 -9.98 -8.78 -8.56
C GLY A 145 -8.59 -8.64 -7.97
N ARG A 146 -8.37 -7.60 -7.20
CA ARG A 146 -7.14 -7.33 -6.46
C ARG A 146 -7.42 -6.38 -5.29
N PRO A 147 -7.75 -6.91 -4.11
CA PRO A 147 -7.76 -6.12 -2.89
C PRO A 147 -6.48 -5.28 -2.78
N ASN A 148 -6.59 -3.98 -2.48
CA ASN A 148 -5.41 -3.11 -2.50
C ASN A 148 -5.17 -2.44 -1.14
N ASP A 149 -6.00 -1.51 -0.72
CA ASP A 149 -5.81 -0.80 0.55
C ASP A 149 -7.14 -0.75 1.34
N LEU A 150 -7.03 -0.43 2.62
CA LEU A 150 -8.17 -0.37 3.54
C LEU A 150 -7.95 0.67 4.63
N VAL A 151 -9.05 1.21 5.14
CA VAL A 151 -9.05 2.04 6.35
C VAL A 151 -10.22 1.65 7.25
N ILE A 152 -9.96 1.53 8.56
CA ILE A 152 -10.95 1.15 9.56
C ILE A 152 -11.38 2.39 10.33
N LEU A 153 -12.69 2.62 10.41
CA LEU A 153 -13.29 3.68 11.21
C LEU A 153 -13.26 3.31 12.71
N ARG A 154 -13.40 4.32 13.55
CA ARG A 154 -13.50 4.15 15.01
C ARG A 154 -14.68 3.28 15.45
N ASN A 155 -15.75 3.25 14.65
CA ASN A 155 -16.91 2.40 14.92
C ASN A 155 -16.72 0.94 14.46
N GLY A 156 -15.58 0.61 13.81
CA GLY A 156 -15.27 -0.73 13.29
C GLY A 156 -15.73 -0.98 11.85
N GLY A 157 -16.35 -0.01 11.19
CA GLY A 157 -16.60 -0.06 9.75
C GLY A 157 -15.29 0.00 8.96
N MET A 158 -15.27 -0.55 7.75
CA MET A 158 -14.09 -0.62 6.91
C MET A 158 -14.38 -0.14 5.50
N TYR A 159 -13.62 0.85 5.02
CA TYR A 159 -13.56 1.17 3.60
C TYR A 159 -12.38 0.42 2.98
N PHE A 160 -12.55 -0.04 1.75
CA PHE A 160 -11.49 -0.74 1.04
C PHE A 160 -11.61 -0.63 -0.48
N THR A 161 -10.48 -0.79 -1.14
CA THR A 161 -10.34 -0.73 -2.60
C THR A 161 -10.11 -2.10 -3.20
N ASP A 162 -10.75 -2.36 -4.35
CA ASP A 162 -10.42 -3.44 -5.27
C ASP A 162 -9.98 -2.82 -6.59
N SER A 163 -8.70 -2.96 -6.93
CA SER A 163 -8.13 -2.42 -8.17
C SER A 163 -8.43 -3.28 -9.40
N ALA A 164 -9.05 -4.44 -9.24
CA ALA A 164 -9.39 -5.42 -10.29
C ALA A 164 -8.22 -5.89 -11.17
N ASN A 165 -6.98 -5.57 -10.82
CA ASN A 165 -5.78 -5.89 -11.58
C ASN A 165 -5.17 -7.24 -11.14
N ALA A 166 -5.99 -8.30 -11.10
CA ALA A 166 -5.55 -9.65 -10.76
C ALA A 166 -4.39 -10.13 -11.67
N GLN A 167 -3.38 -10.75 -11.06
CA GLN A 167 -2.26 -11.36 -11.76
C GLN A 167 -1.87 -12.70 -11.11
N PRO A 168 -1.73 -13.78 -11.86
CA PRO A 168 -2.11 -13.90 -13.27
C PRO A 168 -3.63 -13.72 -13.45
N ARG A 169 -4.05 -13.20 -14.61
CA ARG A 169 -5.48 -13.00 -14.88
C ARG A 169 -6.11 -14.37 -15.17
N PRO A 170 -7.17 -14.77 -14.44
CA PRO A 170 -7.85 -16.03 -14.70
C PRO A 170 -8.59 -15.98 -16.03
N ALA A 171 -8.78 -17.16 -16.65
CA ALA A 171 -9.64 -17.28 -17.81
C ALA A 171 -11.11 -17.16 -17.41
N GLU A 172 -11.51 -17.87 -16.36
CA GLU A 172 -12.86 -17.87 -15.78
C GLU A 172 -12.82 -18.43 -14.34
N PRO A 173 -13.72 -18.01 -13.45
CA PRO A 173 -14.59 -16.82 -13.60
C PRO A 173 -13.79 -15.53 -13.55
N LEU A 174 -14.25 -14.51 -14.28
CA LEU A 174 -13.64 -13.20 -14.23
C LEU A 174 -13.85 -12.58 -12.84
N PRO A 175 -12.82 -11.90 -12.28
CA PRO A 175 -12.96 -11.17 -11.02
C PRO A 175 -13.92 -9.98 -11.18
N LEU A 176 -14.34 -9.42 -10.05
CA LEU A 176 -15.07 -8.16 -10.02
C LEU A 176 -14.27 -7.05 -10.73
N PRO A 177 -14.95 -6.09 -11.38
CA PRO A 177 -14.31 -4.88 -11.89
C PRO A 177 -13.79 -4.01 -10.72
N ALA A 178 -12.91 -3.06 -11.07
CA ALA A 178 -12.41 -2.10 -10.09
C ALA A 178 -13.56 -1.38 -9.38
N ALA A 179 -13.49 -1.32 -8.06
CA ALA A 179 -14.53 -0.71 -7.26
C ALA A 179 -14.03 -0.29 -5.87
N PHE A 180 -14.82 0.54 -5.23
CA PHE A 180 -14.63 0.98 -3.86
C PHE A 180 -15.81 0.56 -2.99
N TYR A 181 -15.53 0.04 -1.81
CA TYR A 181 -16.50 -0.61 -0.96
C TYR A 181 -16.50 -0.08 0.46
N TYR A 182 -17.62 -0.28 1.14
CA TYR A 182 -17.78 -0.10 2.58
C TYR A 182 -18.36 -1.36 3.23
N LEU A 183 -17.68 -1.90 4.22
CA LEU A 183 -18.19 -2.96 5.08
C LEU A 183 -18.66 -2.34 6.40
N PRO A 184 -19.96 -2.31 6.70
CA PRO A 184 -20.48 -1.80 7.96
C PRO A 184 -19.97 -2.62 9.16
N PRO A 185 -19.94 -2.04 10.38
CA PRO A 185 -19.54 -2.76 11.58
C PRO A 185 -20.37 -4.04 11.77
N GLY A 186 -19.69 -5.19 11.90
CA GLY A 186 -20.34 -6.49 12.11
C GLY A 186 -21.06 -7.08 10.89
N ALA A 187 -21.07 -6.40 9.75
CA ALA A 187 -21.65 -6.93 8.52
C ALA A 187 -20.76 -8.02 7.89
N THR A 188 -21.40 -8.92 7.15
CA THR A 188 -20.73 -9.99 6.38
C THR A 188 -20.72 -9.73 4.89
N GLN A 189 -21.43 -8.69 4.44
CA GLN A 189 -21.46 -8.25 3.04
C GLN A 189 -21.15 -6.75 2.95
N PRO A 190 -20.28 -6.34 2.04
CA PRO A 190 -19.97 -4.93 1.84
C PRO A 190 -21.04 -4.26 0.98
N LYS A 191 -21.06 -2.93 1.04
CA LYS A 191 -21.78 -2.08 0.09
C LYS A 191 -20.79 -1.61 -0.97
N GLN A 192 -21.09 -1.79 -2.25
CA GLN A 192 -20.32 -1.19 -3.33
C GLN A 192 -20.70 0.29 -3.43
N LEU A 193 -19.72 1.18 -3.29
CA LEU A 193 -19.95 2.63 -3.26
C LEU A 193 -19.64 3.29 -4.61
N LEU A 194 -18.55 2.87 -5.28
CA LEU A 194 -18.08 3.48 -6.53
C LEU A 194 -17.58 2.41 -7.49
N THR A 195 -17.87 2.59 -8.79
CA THR A 195 -17.39 1.75 -9.90
C THR A 195 -16.77 2.59 -11.03
N ASP A 196 -16.71 3.89 -10.86
CA ASP A 196 -16.28 4.87 -11.85
C ASP A 196 -14.91 5.49 -11.55
N VAL A 197 -14.14 4.89 -10.66
CA VAL A 197 -12.74 5.21 -10.39
C VAL A 197 -11.87 4.21 -11.15
N GLY A 198 -11.09 4.69 -12.12
CA GLY A 198 -10.40 3.83 -13.08
C GLY A 198 -9.38 2.86 -12.46
N PHE A 199 -8.69 3.28 -11.38
CA PHE A 199 -7.79 2.44 -10.59
C PHE A 199 -7.80 2.90 -9.13
N PRO A 200 -8.83 2.51 -8.34
CA PRO A 200 -8.89 2.86 -6.93
C PRO A 200 -7.74 2.18 -6.19
N ASN A 201 -6.98 2.96 -5.42
CA ASN A 201 -5.77 2.49 -4.75
C ASN A 201 -5.80 2.87 -3.27
N GLY A 202 -4.86 3.64 -2.77
CA GLY A 202 -4.80 4.03 -1.38
C GLY A 202 -6.04 4.76 -0.88
N VAL A 203 -6.45 4.51 0.36
CA VAL A 203 -7.58 5.14 1.02
C VAL A 203 -7.23 5.54 2.44
N ILE A 204 -7.61 6.75 2.85
CA ILE A 204 -7.45 7.22 4.23
C ILE A 204 -8.58 8.16 4.64
N LEU A 205 -8.81 8.29 5.94
CA LEU A 205 -9.78 9.22 6.53
C LEU A 205 -9.07 10.44 7.11
N SER A 206 -9.75 11.58 7.11
CA SER A 206 -9.35 12.76 7.88
C SER A 206 -9.25 12.41 9.38
N ARG A 207 -8.64 13.29 10.17
CA ARG A 207 -8.43 13.10 11.61
C ARG A 207 -9.73 12.87 12.39
N ASP A 208 -10.80 13.54 11.99
CA ASP A 208 -12.13 13.47 12.59
C ASP A 208 -13.06 12.44 11.92
N GLU A 209 -12.55 11.72 10.90
CA GLU A 209 -13.26 10.72 10.09
C GLU A 209 -14.46 11.27 9.28
N LYS A 210 -14.54 12.59 9.11
CA LYS A 210 -15.61 13.23 8.34
C LYS A 210 -15.32 13.32 6.85
N VAL A 211 -14.05 13.19 6.46
CA VAL A 211 -13.62 13.21 5.06
C VAL A 211 -12.84 11.93 4.76
N LEU A 212 -13.18 11.31 3.64
CA LEU A 212 -12.43 10.20 3.09
C LEU A 212 -11.66 10.68 1.87
N TYR A 213 -10.38 10.34 1.79
CA TYR A 213 -9.51 10.57 0.65
C TYR A 213 -9.24 9.26 -0.07
N LEU A 214 -9.41 9.25 -1.39
CA LEU A 214 -9.23 8.07 -2.26
C LEU A 214 -8.28 8.41 -3.41
N ASN A 215 -7.17 7.68 -3.50
CA ASN A 215 -6.27 7.75 -4.64
C ASN A 215 -6.84 7.04 -5.86
N ASN A 216 -6.67 7.67 -7.02
CA ASN A 216 -6.88 7.07 -8.33
C ASN A 216 -5.56 7.06 -9.11
N SER A 217 -4.91 5.89 -9.23
CA SER A 217 -3.63 5.77 -9.95
C SER A 217 -3.76 6.11 -11.43
N ALA A 218 -4.95 5.88 -12.02
CA ALA A 218 -5.30 6.20 -13.40
C ALA A 218 -6.12 7.50 -13.47
N GLY A 219 -5.65 8.56 -12.79
CA GLY A 219 -6.34 9.84 -12.74
C GLY A 219 -5.42 11.01 -12.41
N GLU A 220 -5.98 12.22 -12.44
CA GLU A 220 -5.25 13.46 -12.20
C GLU A 220 -5.42 14.03 -10.80
N TYR A 221 -6.37 13.48 -10.01
CA TYR A 221 -6.78 14.08 -8.74
C TYR A 221 -6.88 13.04 -7.63
N LEU A 222 -6.44 13.44 -6.44
CA LEU A 222 -6.89 12.87 -5.19
C LEU A 222 -8.36 13.23 -5.02
N ILE A 223 -9.21 12.22 -4.82
CA ILE A 223 -10.65 12.40 -4.69
C ILE A 223 -10.99 12.47 -3.20
N ALA A 224 -11.89 13.37 -2.82
CA ALA A 224 -12.41 13.42 -1.46
C ALA A 224 -13.94 13.29 -1.44
N PHE A 225 -14.44 12.77 -0.32
CA PHE A 225 -15.86 12.58 -0.03
C PHE A 225 -16.15 12.98 1.41
N ASP A 226 -17.39 13.41 1.67
CA ASP A 226 -17.88 13.56 3.03
C ASP A 226 -18.46 12.22 3.50
N VAL A 227 -18.02 11.77 4.67
CA VAL A 227 -18.45 10.50 5.29
C VAL A 227 -19.70 10.74 6.08
N GLN A 228 -20.76 9.97 5.79
CA GLN A 228 -22.02 10.01 6.52
C GLN A 228 -22.03 9.03 7.71
N PRO A 229 -22.88 9.22 8.71
CA PRO A 229 -22.96 8.34 9.90
C PRO A 229 -23.21 6.85 9.57
N ASP A 230 -23.90 6.56 8.47
CA ASP A 230 -24.19 5.19 8.00
C ASP A 230 -23.07 4.61 7.09
N GLY A 231 -21.97 5.36 6.91
CA GLY A 231 -20.83 4.99 6.07
C GLY A 231 -21.03 5.26 4.58
N THR A 232 -22.15 5.86 4.16
CA THR A 232 -22.30 6.33 2.79
C THR A 232 -21.43 7.56 2.55
N LEU A 233 -21.11 7.82 1.27
CA LEU A 233 -20.26 8.93 0.85
C LEU A 233 -21.08 9.95 0.05
N THR A 234 -20.86 11.22 0.34
CA THR A 234 -21.50 12.34 -0.36
C THR A 234 -20.45 13.36 -0.78
N ASN A 235 -20.87 14.38 -1.51
CA ASN A 235 -20.03 15.54 -1.86
C ASN A 235 -18.66 15.14 -2.46
N ARG A 236 -18.68 14.22 -3.47
CA ARG A 236 -17.48 13.87 -4.24
C ARG A 236 -16.86 15.10 -4.88
N ARG A 237 -15.55 15.26 -4.70
CA ARG A 237 -14.80 16.40 -5.24
C ARG A 237 -13.38 16.03 -5.60
N ASN A 238 -12.82 16.70 -6.60
CA ASN A 238 -11.40 16.72 -6.90
C ASN A 238 -10.70 17.54 -5.81
N PHE A 239 -10.10 16.88 -4.84
CA PHE A 239 -9.53 17.54 -3.67
C PHE A 239 -8.19 18.19 -3.97
N ALA A 240 -7.28 17.46 -4.62
CA ALA A 240 -5.95 17.93 -4.94
C ALA A 240 -5.52 17.41 -6.30
N LYS A 241 -4.90 18.26 -7.13
CA LYS A 241 -4.33 17.84 -8.40
C LYS A 241 -2.93 17.28 -8.19
N TYR A 242 -2.66 16.10 -8.76
CA TYR A 242 -1.32 15.52 -8.71
C TYR A 242 -0.38 16.23 -9.69
N GLU A 243 0.88 16.37 -9.27
CA GLU A 243 1.95 16.85 -10.13
C GLU A 243 2.60 15.69 -10.91
N GLY A 244 3.12 15.99 -12.10
CA GLY A 244 3.90 15.02 -12.89
C GLY A 244 3.06 13.91 -13.53
N VAL A 245 1.76 14.06 -13.61
CA VAL A 245 0.86 13.11 -14.30
C VAL A 245 1.20 13.05 -15.77
N LYS A 246 1.36 11.83 -16.31
CA LYS A 246 1.60 11.58 -17.73
C LYS A 246 0.55 10.62 -18.27
N PRO A 247 0.01 10.83 -19.47
CA PRO A 247 -0.90 9.87 -20.07
C PRO A 247 -0.15 8.59 -20.48
N ASN A 248 -0.83 7.45 -20.42
CA ASN A 248 -0.35 6.22 -21.05
C ASN A 248 -0.59 6.25 -22.58
N ALA A 249 -0.22 5.17 -23.29
CA ALA A 249 -0.39 5.08 -24.75
C ALA A 249 -1.85 5.21 -25.21
N ALA A 250 -2.83 4.96 -24.35
CA ALA A 250 -4.26 5.14 -24.62
C ALA A 250 -4.78 6.53 -24.24
N GLY A 251 -3.91 7.47 -23.85
CA GLY A 251 -4.29 8.81 -23.41
C GLY A 251 -4.86 8.90 -22.00
N VAL A 252 -4.89 7.81 -21.23
CA VAL A 252 -5.40 7.80 -19.86
C VAL A 252 -4.35 8.37 -18.91
N PRO A 253 -4.68 9.40 -18.09
CA PRO A 253 -3.76 9.96 -17.10
C PRO A 253 -3.21 8.89 -16.15
N GLN A 254 -1.92 8.94 -15.85
CA GLN A 254 -1.25 8.06 -14.91
C GLN A 254 -0.51 8.89 -13.87
N SER A 255 -1.12 9.09 -12.72
CA SER A 255 -0.47 9.71 -11.56
C SER A 255 0.45 8.72 -10.86
N GLY A 256 0.11 7.42 -10.93
CA GLY A 256 0.71 6.39 -10.10
C GLY A 256 0.48 6.65 -8.61
N ALA A 257 -0.54 7.44 -8.26
CA ALA A 257 -0.92 7.67 -6.86
C ALA A 257 -1.35 6.35 -6.24
N ASP A 258 -0.62 5.93 -5.19
CA ASP A 258 -0.72 4.62 -4.56
C ASP A 258 -1.15 4.80 -3.09
N GLY A 259 -0.38 4.39 -2.10
CA GLY A 259 -0.70 4.60 -0.71
C GLY A 259 -0.63 6.08 -0.26
N LEU A 260 -1.24 6.37 0.88
CA LEU A 260 -1.26 7.72 1.45
C LEU A 260 -1.31 7.69 2.98
N THR A 261 -0.89 8.80 3.60
CA THR A 261 -0.97 9.01 5.06
C THR A 261 -1.31 10.47 5.36
N ILE A 262 -1.66 10.78 6.62
CA ILE A 262 -1.91 12.14 7.10
C ILE A 262 -1.04 12.49 8.31
N ASP A 263 -0.77 13.77 8.49
CA ASP A 263 -0.12 14.26 9.69
C ASP A 263 -1.09 14.86 10.72
N GLY A 264 -0.55 15.25 11.87
CA GLY A 264 -1.29 15.85 12.96
C GLY A 264 -1.94 17.20 12.64
N GLN A 265 -1.58 17.85 11.53
CA GLN A 265 -2.21 19.07 11.03
C GLN A 265 -3.22 18.82 9.91
N GLY A 266 -3.41 17.56 9.51
CA GLY A 266 -4.36 17.15 8.44
C GLY A 266 -3.82 17.35 7.04
N ARG A 267 -2.50 17.53 6.86
CA ARG A 267 -1.88 17.48 5.53
C ARG A 267 -1.86 16.04 5.03
N VAL A 268 -2.10 15.87 3.74
CA VAL A 268 -2.15 14.55 3.10
C VAL A 268 -0.85 14.31 2.32
N TYR A 269 -0.25 13.16 2.54
CA TYR A 269 0.97 12.70 1.89
C TYR A 269 0.63 11.54 0.97
N VAL A 270 0.95 11.65 -0.32
CA VAL A 270 0.61 10.66 -1.34
C VAL A 270 1.87 10.12 -1.97
N ALA A 271 2.02 8.79 -1.98
CA ALA A 271 3.00 8.11 -2.81
C ALA A 271 2.56 8.22 -4.28
N ALA A 272 3.34 8.90 -5.11
CA ALA A 272 3.04 9.09 -6.53
C ALA A 272 4.28 8.79 -7.39
N SER A 273 4.12 8.71 -8.72
CA SER A 273 5.20 8.30 -9.63
C SER A 273 6.48 9.13 -9.51
N ASN A 274 6.40 10.39 -9.08
CA ASN A 274 7.51 11.34 -8.98
C ASN A 274 8.04 11.56 -7.56
N GLY A 275 7.54 10.81 -6.57
CA GLY A 275 7.91 10.94 -5.17
C GLY A 275 6.71 11.05 -4.23
N VAL A 276 6.94 11.52 -3.01
CA VAL A 276 5.86 11.78 -2.03
C VAL A 276 5.36 13.21 -2.22
N GLN A 277 4.13 13.36 -2.71
CA GLN A 277 3.47 14.65 -2.85
C GLN A 277 2.74 15.02 -1.57
N VAL A 278 2.93 16.25 -1.11
CA VAL A 278 2.35 16.76 0.13
C VAL A 278 1.31 17.81 -0.19
N PHE A 279 0.10 17.64 0.36
CA PHE A 279 -1.01 18.56 0.16
C PHE A 279 -1.49 19.16 1.48
N SER A 280 -1.86 20.45 1.46
CA SER A 280 -2.48 21.11 2.59
C SER A 280 -3.86 20.52 2.90
N PRO A 281 -4.45 20.80 4.09
CA PRO A 281 -5.84 20.42 4.39
C PRO A 281 -6.88 20.99 3.42
N GLN A 282 -6.51 21.97 2.59
CA GLN A 282 -7.35 22.58 1.55
C GLN A 282 -7.06 22.02 0.16
N GLY A 283 -6.16 21.03 0.01
CA GLY A 283 -5.80 20.43 -1.26
C GLY A 283 -4.74 21.17 -2.07
N GLN A 284 -4.10 22.20 -1.51
CA GLN A 284 -2.99 22.88 -2.17
C GLN A 284 -1.74 21.99 -2.15
N HIS A 285 -1.06 21.82 -3.29
CA HIS A 285 0.23 21.16 -3.35
C HIS A 285 1.30 22.01 -2.64
N LEU A 286 1.95 21.45 -1.63
CA LEU A 286 2.99 22.12 -0.83
C LEU A 286 4.39 21.81 -1.32
N GLY A 287 4.59 20.66 -1.96
CA GLY A 287 5.85 20.22 -2.51
C GLY A 287 5.90 18.70 -2.68
N THR A 288 6.96 18.24 -3.33
CA THR A 288 7.21 16.81 -3.57
C THR A 288 8.57 16.42 -2.99
N ILE A 289 8.59 15.38 -2.16
CA ILE A 289 9.81 14.79 -1.60
C ILE A 289 10.27 13.69 -2.58
N PRO A 290 11.43 13.86 -3.26
CA PRO A 290 11.95 12.85 -4.16
C PRO A 290 12.41 11.62 -3.37
N THR A 291 12.23 10.44 -3.95
CA THR A 291 12.51 9.14 -3.30
C THR A 291 13.50 8.31 -4.13
N PRO A 292 14.26 7.38 -3.51
CA PRO A 292 15.23 6.53 -4.21
C PRO A 292 14.63 5.69 -5.34
N ARG A 293 13.36 5.34 -5.23
CA ARG A 293 12.51 4.67 -6.24
C ARG A 293 11.12 5.28 -6.20
N PRO A 294 10.32 5.19 -7.27
CA PRO A 294 8.92 5.58 -7.21
C PRO A 294 8.22 4.87 -6.03
N PRO A 295 7.68 5.61 -5.07
CA PRO A 295 7.07 5.03 -3.87
C PRO A 295 5.74 4.36 -4.21
N GLN A 296 5.37 3.34 -3.42
CA GLN A 296 4.05 2.72 -3.47
C GLN A 296 3.24 3.02 -2.21
N ASN A 297 3.88 3.08 -1.04
CA ASN A 297 3.15 3.36 0.20
C ASN A 297 4.06 4.02 1.24
N LEU A 298 3.47 4.61 2.28
CA LEU A 298 4.19 5.37 3.30
C LEU A 298 3.45 5.39 4.63
N ALA A 299 4.21 5.52 5.72
CA ALA A 299 3.66 5.68 7.07
C ALA A 299 4.59 6.49 7.97
N PHE A 300 4.01 7.32 8.82
CA PHE A 300 4.73 7.93 9.91
C PHE A 300 4.97 6.94 11.04
N ALA A 301 6.22 6.82 11.50
CA ALA A 301 6.61 5.99 12.63
C ALA A 301 7.67 6.70 13.50
N GLY A 302 8.33 5.96 14.38
CA GLY A 302 9.15 6.53 15.45
C GLY A 302 8.30 6.86 16.70
N LYS A 303 8.94 7.03 17.84
CA LYS A 303 8.26 7.31 19.12
C LYS A 303 7.47 8.62 19.08
N ASP A 304 7.96 9.61 18.34
CA ASP A 304 7.35 10.92 18.14
C ASP A 304 6.55 11.04 16.84
N LYS A 305 6.50 9.95 16.04
CA LYS A 305 5.89 9.95 14.70
C LYS A 305 6.46 11.03 13.76
N LYS A 306 7.74 11.31 13.85
CA LYS A 306 8.45 12.26 12.98
C LYS A 306 9.35 11.62 11.95
N THR A 307 9.36 10.32 11.83
CA THR A 307 10.05 9.61 10.76
C THR A 307 9.02 9.09 9.75
N LEU A 308 9.10 9.55 8.51
CA LEU A 308 8.28 9.03 7.41
C LEU A 308 9.03 7.87 6.75
N TYR A 309 8.50 6.66 6.89
CA TYR A 309 8.97 5.48 6.15
C TYR A 309 8.22 5.37 4.83
N ILE A 310 8.97 5.08 3.77
CA ILE A 310 8.49 5.03 2.40
C ILE A 310 8.92 3.71 1.79
N VAL A 311 7.97 2.95 1.25
CA VAL A 311 8.21 1.67 0.60
C VAL A 311 7.73 1.68 -0.84
N GLY A 312 8.35 0.89 -1.69
CA GLY A 312 7.93 0.72 -3.08
C GLY A 312 9.02 0.12 -3.96
N ARG A 313 8.61 -0.69 -4.91
CA ARG A 313 9.52 -1.29 -5.91
C ARG A 313 10.72 -2.03 -5.30
N GLY A 314 10.48 -2.76 -4.21
CA GLY A 314 11.53 -3.53 -3.53
C GLY A 314 12.51 -2.70 -2.71
N VAL A 315 12.15 -1.46 -2.40
CA VAL A 315 12.97 -0.52 -1.64
C VAL A 315 12.24 -0.07 -0.38
N VAL A 316 12.98 0.16 0.68
CA VAL A 316 12.53 0.92 1.84
C VAL A 316 13.50 2.07 2.11
N SER A 317 12.94 3.24 2.35
CA SER A 317 13.67 4.46 2.71
C SER A 317 12.96 5.18 3.85
N LYS A 318 13.65 6.13 4.47
CA LYS A 318 13.08 7.00 5.50
C LYS A 318 13.54 8.44 5.35
N VAL A 319 12.76 9.35 5.89
CA VAL A 319 13.12 10.78 5.99
C VAL A 319 12.62 11.33 7.33
N GLU A 320 13.49 12.11 8.01
CA GLU A 320 13.13 12.80 9.23
C GLU A 320 12.33 14.07 8.90
N MET A 321 11.18 14.21 9.56
CA MET A 321 10.20 15.23 9.26
C MET A 321 10.12 16.29 10.36
N LEU A 322 9.80 17.53 9.99
CA LEU A 322 9.31 18.54 10.93
C LEU A 322 7.88 18.25 11.34
N ALA A 323 7.09 17.74 10.41
CA ALA A 323 5.73 17.31 10.63
C ALA A 323 5.68 16.06 11.52
N GLU A 324 4.63 15.97 12.33
CA GLU A 324 4.33 14.81 13.15
C GLU A 324 3.12 14.07 12.58
N GLY A 325 3.24 12.78 12.32
CA GLY A 325 2.14 11.95 11.85
C GLY A 325 0.97 11.92 12.82
N PHE A 326 -0.22 11.67 12.32
CA PHE A 326 -1.41 11.61 13.17
C PHE A 326 -1.33 10.46 14.18
N LYS A 327 -1.41 10.76 15.48
CA LYS A 327 -1.13 9.80 16.56
C LYS A 327 -2.21 8.74 16.73
N ASP A 328 -3.46 9.10 16.49
CA ASP A 328 -4.60 8.18 16.72
C ASP A 328 -4.76 7.11 15.64
N ARG A 329 -3.86 7.10 14.63
CA ARG A 329 -3.77 6.07 13.60
C ARG A 329 -2.33 5.61 13.40
N PRO A 330 -2.13 4.29 13.18
CA PRO A 330 -0.79 3.75 12.95
C PRO A 330 -0.22 4.07 11.56
N LYS A 331 -1.04 4.50 10.60
CA LYS A 331 -0.63 4.83 9.22
C LYS A 331 -0.50 6.33 9.01
#